data_14981596e1baf4f57a1ef77b1866aa78
#
_entry.id   14981596e1baf4f57a1ef77b1866aa78
#
_cell.length_a   1.000
_cell.length_b   1.000
_cell.length_c   1.000
_cell.angle_alpha   90.00
_cell.angle_beta   90.00
_cell.angle_gamma   90.00
#
_symmetry.space_group_name_H-M   'P 1'
#
loop_
_entity.id
_entity.type
_entity.pdbx_description
1 polymer ?
#
loop_
_entity_poly.entity_id
_entity_poly.type
_entity_poly.pdbx_seq_one_letter_code
_entity_poly.pdbx_strand_id
1 'polypeptide(L)'
;MQVSRLNAKLLVLLLTLFSITTIARATQEDTDEPDDYDVKDRVVRISLITGEVNLRRRANQDWERARLNYPLVEGDTIATDKDSRMEIQIDARNFVRLAPGSALRIVTLRDEGVALSVLEGTVVVRLVKFDRSKEYFEVDAPRTTMAAEKPGLYRVDVPRDGRVRLTVRDGGSAR
;
A
#
# COMPACT_ATOMS: atom_id res chain seq x y z
N MET A 1 43.04 56.08 -50.70
CA MET A 1 43.23 55.53 -49.37
C MET A 1 41.92 55.59 -48.51
N GLN A 2 40.82 55.22 -49.07
CA GLN A 2 39.45 55.32 -48.39
C GLN A 2 38.69 54.00 -48.30
N VAL A 3 39.17 52.93 -48.92
CA VAL A 3 38.49 51.65 -48.99
C VAL A 3 38.70 50.81 -47.69
N SER A 4 39.78 51.04 -46.94
CA SER A 4 40.10 50.22 -45.75
C SER A 4 39.27 50.51 -44.48
N ARG A 5 38.73 51.74 -44.39
CA ARG A 5 37.89 52.13 -43.21
C ARG A 5 36.46 51.66 -43.25
N LEU A 6 35.93 51.44 -44.46
CA LEU A 6 34.55 50.95 -44.62
C LEU A 6 34.46 49.46 -44.30
N ASN A 7 35.49 48.69 -44.69
CA ASN A 7 35.54 47.25 -44.40
C ASN A 7 35.75 46.95 -42.89
N ALA A 8 36.49 47.80 -42.17
CA ALA A 8 36.67 47.65 -40.73
C ALA A 8 35.40 47.93 -39.92
N LYS A 9 34.61 48.93 -40.33
CA LYS A 9 33.29 49.22 -39.70
C LYS A 9 32.27 48.14 -40.00
N LEU A 10 32.28 47.58 -41.18
CA LEU A 10 31.39 46.48 -41.56
C LEU A 10 31.74 45.18 -40.79
N LEU A 11 33.04 44.92 -40.61
CA LEU A 11 33.52 43.77 -39.83
C LEU A 11 33.15 43.87 -38.36
N VAL A 12 33.27 45.06 -37.75
CA VAL A 12 32.87 45.30 -36.35
C VAL A 12 31.35 45.20 -36.19
N LEU A 13 30.56 45.66 -37.15
CA LEU A 13 29.09 45.52 -37.12
C LEU A 13 28.66 44.05 -37.25
N LEU A 14 29.35 43.23 -38.08
CA LEU A 14 29.09 41.80 -38.18
C LEU A 14 29.47 41.02 -36.93
N LEU A 15 30.59 41.41 -36.25
CA LEU A 15 30.99 40.78 -35.00
C LEU A 15 30.05 41.10 -33.85
N THR A 16 29.48 42.29 -33.79
CA THR A 16 28.48 42.66 -32.77
C THR A 16 27.12 41.97 -32.99
N LEU A 17 26.73 41.75 -34.26
CA LEU A 17 25.51 41.00 -34.56
C LEU A 17 25.62 39.50 -34.20
N PHE A 18 26.83 38.91 -34.29
CA PHE A 18 27.06 37.51 -33.95
C PHE A 18 27.09 37.25 -32.44
N SER A 19 27.38 38.29 -31.63
CA SER A 19 27.40 38.16 -30.16
C SER A 19 26.04 38.22 -29.52
N ILE A 20 24.98 38.60 -30.25
CA ILE A 20 23.61 38.73 -29.66
C ILE A 20 22.81 37.43 -29.82
N THR A 21 23.24 36.48 -30.65
CA THR A 21 22.54 35.23 -30.90
C THR A 21 22.88 34.08 -29.94
N THR A 22 23.78 34.26 -28.99
CA THR A 22 24.22 33.20 -28.07
C THR A 22 23.59 33.28 -26.65
N ILE A 23 22.68 34.24 -26.36
CA ILE A 23 22.09 34.40 -25.02
C ILE A 23 20.65 33.82 -24.91
N ALA A 24 20.08 33.28 -25.99
CA ALA A 24 18.73 32.76 -26.00
C ALA A 24 18.66 31.22 -25.85
N ARG A 25 19.66 30.61 -25.17
CA ARG A 25 19.64 29.15 -24.93
C ARG A 25 20.10 28.80 -23.53
N ALA A 26 19.43 29.40 -22.55
CA ALA A 26 19.54 28.96 -21.16
C ALA A 26 18.26 29.42 -20.44
N THR A 27 17.39 28.56 -20.31
CA THR A 27 16.45 28.29 -19.22
C THR A 27 15.26 27.54 -19.81
N GLN A 28 15.49 26.31 -20.24
CA GLN A 28 14.53 25.28 -19.96
C GLN A 28 14.89 24.85 -18.54
N GLU A 29 14.33 25.53 -17.56
CA GLU A 29 14.12 24.93 -16.27
C GLU A 29 13.24 23.72 -16.58
N ASP A 30 13.86 22.52 -16.56
CA ASP A 30 13.20 21.33 -16.15
C ASP A 30 12.71 21.64 -14.73
N THR A 31 11.51 22.20 -14.64
CA THR A 31 10.68 21.98 -13.47
C THR A 31 10.38 20.50 -13.52
N ASP A 32 11.31 19.68 -13.01
CA ASP A 32 10.96 18.49 -12.28
C ASP A 32 10.06 18.98 -11.13
N GLU A 33 8.80 19.28 -11.43
CA GLU A 33 7.76 19.15 -10.43
C GLU A 33 7.97 17.72 -9.91
N PRO A 34 8.25 17.53 -8.62
CA PRO A 34 8.25 16.20 -8.07
C PRO A 34 6.88 15.67 -8.44
N ASP A 35 6.83 14.64 -9.29
CA ASP A 35 5.63 13.86 -9.48
C ASP A 35 5.09 13.67 -8.08
N ASP A 36 3.97 14.31 -7.79
CA ASP A 36 3.22 14.09 -6.56
C ASP A 36 2.77 12.64 -6.62
N TYR A 37 3.71 11.75 -6.32
CA TYR A 37 3.42 10.36 -6.04
C TYR A 37 2.57 10.37 -4.79
N ASP A 38 1.29 10.62 -4.97
CA ASP A 38 0.27 10.35 -3.97
C ASP A 38 0.40 8.87 -3.62
N VAL A 39 1.28 8.60 -2.65
CA VAL A 39 1.55 7.25 -2.15
C VAL A 39 0.28 6.82 -1.43
N LYS A 40 -0.68 6.32 -2.22
CA LYS A 40 -1.95 5.77 -1.72
C LYS A 40 -1.76 4.42 -1.02
N ASP A 41 -0.52 3.95 -0.95
CA ASP A 41 -0.17 2.67 -0.35
C ASP A 41 -0.09 2.81 1.16
N ARG A 42 -1.09 2.27 1.86
CA ARG A 42 -1.08 2.15 3.31
C ARG A 42 -0.12 1.02 3.72
N VAL A 43 0.71 1.27 4.72
CA VAL A 43 1.55 0.26 5.35
C VAL A 43 0.96 -0.08 6.71
N VAL A 44 0.72 -1.35 6.95
CA VAL A 44 0.28 -1.88 8.24
C VAL A 44 1.43 -2.62 8.91
N ARG A 45 1.31 -2.92 10.20
CA ARG A 45 2.39 -3.56 10.95
C ARG A 45 1.91 -4.72 11.79
N ILE A 46 2.82 -5.64 12.05
CA ILE A 46 2.62 -6.72 13.02
C ILE A 46 2.72 -6.12 14.44
N SER A 47 1.62 -6.16 15.19
CA SER A 47 1.54 -5.60 16.54
C SER A 47 1.68 -6.63 17.66
N LEU A 48 1.46 -7.92 17.35
CA LEU A 48 1.64 -9.01 18.31
C LEU A 48 2.01 -10.31 17.58
N ILE A 49 2.94 -11.05 18.16
CA ILE A 49 3.27 -12.43 17.76
C ILE A 49 3.35 -13.29 19.03
N THR A 50 2.72 -14.45 18.98
CA THR A 50 2.88 -15.55 19.94
C THR A 50 3.17 -16.81 19.16
N GLY A 51 4.26 -17.50 19.47
CA GLY A 51 4.67 -18.72 18.77
C GLY A 51 5.36 -18.44 17.42
N GLU A 52 5.16 -19.30 16.45
CA GLU A 52 5.79 -19.24 15.13
C GLU A 52 4.83 -18.69 14.08
N VAL A 53 5.26 -17.61 13.45
CA VAL A 53 4.52 -16.96 12.36
C VAL A 53 5.48 -16.76 11.19
N ASN A 54 5.04 -17.17 10.02
CA ASN A 54 5.79 -17.05 8.79
C ASN A 54 5.15 -16.03 7.85
N LEU A 55 5.99 -15.30 7.15
CA LEU A 55 5.62 -14.26 6.21
C LEU A 55 6.22 -14.59 4.85
N ARG A 56 5.41 -14.56 3.81
CA ARG A 56 5.86 -14.65 2.43
C ARG A 56 5.67 -13.31 1.77
N ARG A 57 6.78 -12.70 1.40
CA ARG A 57 6.80 -11.39 0.75
C ARG A 57 6.34 -11.49 -0.70
N ARG A 58 5.60 -10.48 -1.14
CA ARG A 58 5.28 -10.33 -2.56
C ARG A 58 6.54 -10.25 -3.44
N ALA A 59 7.57 -9.54 -2.96
CA ALA A 59 8.74 -9.19 -3.76
C ALA A 59 9.59 -10.40 -4.19
N ASN A 60 9.82 -11.36 -3.28
CA ASN A 60 10.72 -12.50 -3.54
C ASN A 60 10.02 -13.86 -3.45
N GLN A 61 8.78 -13.91 -2.96
CA GLN A 61 7.98 -15.12 -2.76
C GLN A 61 8.58 -16.13 -1.76
N ASP A 62 9.64 -15.76 -1.03
CA ASP A 62 10.26 -16.61 -0.03
C ASP A 62 9.53 -16.51 1.31
N TRP A 63 9.51 -17.61 2.05
CA TRP A 63 9.03 -17.65 3.42
C TRP A 63 10.13 -17.23 4.38
N GLU A 64 9.84 -16.28 5.23
CA GLU A 64 10.69 -15.81 6.32
C GLU A 64 9.93 -15.80 7.64
N ARG A 65 10.66 -15.85 8.76
CA ARG A 65 10.04 -15.72 10.07
C ARG A 65 9.58 -14.28 10.28
N ALA A 66 8.29 -14.11 10.59
CA ALA A 66 7.72 -12.81 10.92
C ALA A 66 8.30 -12.26 12.23
N ARG A 67 8.42 -10.94 12.33
CA ARG A 67 8.93 -10.23 13.51
C ARG A 67 7.96 -9.15 13.95
N LEU A 68 7.99 -8.85 15.25
CA LEU A 68 7.22 -7.73 15.80
C LEU A 68 7.60 -6.41 15.11
N ASN A 69 6.63 -5.54 14.91
CA ASN A 69 6.75 -4.27 14.18
C ASN A 69 7.17 -4.39 12.69
N TYR A 70 7.16 -5.60 12.16
CA TYR A 70 7.44 -5.77 10.73
C TYR A 70 6.34 -5.09 9.90
N PRO A 71 6.72 -4.26 8.90
CA PRO A 71 5.76 -3.68 7.98
C PRO A 71 5.23 -4.75 7.01
N LEU A 72 3.93 -4.69 6.75
CA LEU A 72 3.25 -5.55 5.78
C LEU A 72 2.68 -4.67 4.67
N VAL A 73 2.71 -5.19 3.45
CA VAL A 73 2.26 -4.50 2.24
C VAL A 73 1.33 -5.39 1.41
N GLU A 74 0.70 -4.81 0.40
CA GLU A 74 -0.12 -5.56 -0.55
C GLU A 74 0.65 -6.73 -1.17
N GLY A 75 0.00 -7.88 -1.26
CA GLY A 75 0.53 -9.11 -1.82
C GLY A 75 1.29 -10.00 -0.83
N ASP A 76 1.60 -9.51 0.37
CA ASP A 76 2.19 -10.32 1.43
C ASP A 76 1.21 -11.39 1.92
N THR A 77 1.73 -12.56 2.25
CA THR A 77 0.96 -13.67 2.82
C THR A 77 1.54 -14.06 4.17
N ILE A 78 0.67 -14.19 5.17
CA ILE A 78 1.04 -14.51 6.55
C ILE A 78 0.45 -15.87 6.89
N ALA A 79 1.22 -16.72 7.61
CA ALA A 79 0.74 -17.98 8.14
C ALA A 79 1.16 -18.15 9.61
N THR A 80 0.20 -18.53 10.45
CA THR A 80 0.43 -18.89 11.85
C THR A 80 0.51 -20.40 11.97
N ASP A 81 1.46 -20.90 12.77
CA ASP A 81 1.53 -22.33 13.09
C ASP A 81 0.40 -22.73 14.08
N LYS A 82 0.27 -24.03 14.35
CA LYS A 82 -0.83 -24.65 15.12
C LYS A 82 -1.03 -24.11 16.52
N ASP A 83 0.02 -23.59 17.17
CA ASP A 83 -0.04 -23.03 18.54
C ASP A 83 0.27 -21.53 18.55
N SER A 84 0.17 -20.89 17.40
CA SER A 84 0.64 -19.53 17.20
C SER A 84 -0.50 -18.56 16.93
N ARG A 85 -0.28 -17.30 17.26
CA ARG A 85 -1.24 -16.21 17.04
C ARG A 85 -0.51 -14.95 16.61
N MET A 86 -1.24 -14.12 15.90
CA MET A 86 -0.69 -12.88 15.42
C MET A 86 -1.76 -11.79 15.41
N GLU A 87 -1.33 -10.55 15.58
CA GLU A 87 -2.16 -9.37 15.36
C GLU A 87 -1.49 -8.42 14.37
N ILE A 88 -2.26 -7.94 13.43
CA ILE A 88 -1.90 -6.87 12.50
C ILE A 88 -2.63 -5.61 12.96
N GLN A 89 -1.91 -4.54 13.15
CA GLN A 89 -2.48 -3.22 13.37
C GLN A 89 -2.67 -2.53 12.02
N ILE A 90 -3.93 -2.31 11.64
CA ILE A 90 -4.30 -1.61 10.41
C ILE A 90 -4.11 -0.11 10.59
N ASP A 91 -4.59 0.41 11.72
CA ASP A 91 -4.42 1.79 12.15
C ASP A 91 -4.48 1.88 13.70
N ALA A 92 -4.63 3.07 14.26
CA ALA A 92 -4.65 3.26 15.72
C ALA A 92 -5.80 2.53 16.43
N ARG A 93 -6.85 2.10 15.74
CA ARG A 93 -8.08 1.55 16.33
C ARG A 93 -8.56 0.24 15.71
N ASN A 94 -8.07 -0.10 14.51
CA ASN A 94 -8.52 -1.25 13.73
C ASN A 94 -7.44 -2.33 13.69
N PHE A 95 -7.84 -3.57 13.95
CA PHE A 95 -6.93 -4.69 14.12
C PHE A 95 -7.45 -5.94 13.42
N VAL A 96 -6.52 -6.76 12.94
CA VAL A 96 -6.79 -8.08 12.38
C VAL A 96 -5.99 -9.12 13.15
N ARG A 97 -6.66 -10.16 13.66
CA ARG A 97 -6.05 -11.24 14.44
C ARG A 97 -6.17 -12.56 13.70
N LEU A 98 -5.07 -13.27 13.62
CA LEU A 98 -5.01 -14.62 13.11
C LEU A 98 -4.94 -15.60 14.28
N ALA A 99 -5.85 -16.57 14.29
CA ALA A 99 -5.82 -17.69 15.22
C ALA A 99 -4.78 -18.74 14.80
N PRO A 100 -4.51 -19.77 15.64
CA PRO A 100 -3.65 -20.88 15.26
C PRO A 100 -4.04 -21.54 13.93
N GLY A 101 -3.03 -21.92 13.13
CA GLY A 101 -3.22 -22.62 11.86
C GLY A 101 -4.00 -21.80 10.83
N SER A 102 -3.78 -20.52 10.78
CA SER A 102 -4.47 -19.61 9.85
C SER A 102 -3.52 -19.03 8.82
N ALA A 103 -4.01 -18.82 7.60
CA ALA A 103 -3.28 -18.14 6.54
C ALA A 103 -4.12 -17.00 5.94
N LEU A 104 -3.49 -15.84 5.80
CA LEU A 104 -4.07 -14.60 5.32
C LEU A 104 -3.18 -13.97 4.26
N ARG A 105 -3.77 -13.51 3.16
CA ARG A 105 -3.11 -12.66 2.17
C ARG A 105 -3.66 -11.25 2.26
N ILE A 106 -2.78 -10.26 2.18
CA ILE A 106 -3.14 -8.87 2.00
C ILE A 106 -3.39 -8.62 0.51
N VAL A 107 -4.60 -8.23 0.15
CA VAL A 107 -5.00 -8.01 -1.25
C VAL A 107 -4.88 -6.53 -1.59
N THR A 108 -5.43 -5.67 -0.75
CA THR A 108 -5.39 -4.21 -0.92
C THR A 108 -5.17 -3.52 0.42
N LEU A 109 -4.28 -2.53 0.41
CA LEU A 109 -4.01 -1.61 1.52
C LEU A 109 -3.92 -0.19 0.98
N ARG A 110 -5.05 0.51 0.91
CA ARG A 110 -5.15 1.87 0.39
C ARG A 110 -5.96 2.74 1.33
N ASP A 111 -5.93 4.03 1.10
CA ASP A 111 -6.76 4.97 1.87
C ASP A 111 -8.24 4.76 1.61
N GLU A 112 -8.60 4.35 0.39
CA GLU A 112 -9.98 4.03 0.02
C GLU A 112 -10.48 2.72 0.65
N GLY A 113 -9.58 1.87 1.18
CA GLY A 113 -10.00 0.67 1.87
C GLY A 113 -8.98 -0.46 1.96
N VAL A 114 -9.41 -1.50 2.64
CA VAL A 114 -8.63 -2.69 2.93
C VAL A 114 -9.35 -3.92 2.40
N ALA A 115 -8.67 -4.76 1.64
CA ALA A 115 -9.12 -6.08 1.26
C ALA A 115 -8.12 -7.14 1.71
N LEU A 116 -8.62 -8.17 2.37
CA LEU A 116 -7.87 -9.30 2.89
C LEU A 116 -8.44 -10.60 2.30
N SER A 117 -7.61 -11.63 2.13
CA SER A 117 -8.07 -12.95 1.71
C SER A 117 -7.65 -14.00 2.73
N VAL A 118 -8.65 -14.63 3.37
CA VAL A 118 -8.44 -15.74 4.30
C VAL A 118 -8.35 -17.02 3.50
N LEU A 119 -7.15 -17.61 3.48
CA LEU A 119 -6.88 -18.83 2.73
C LEU A 119 -7.31 -20.08 3.51
N GLU A 120 -7.06 -20.09 4.83
CA GLU A 120 -7.48 -21.13 5.76
C GLU A 120 -7.49 -20.62 7.21
N GLY A 121 -8.18 -21.33 8.11
CA GLY A 121 -8.16 -21.07 9.54
C GLY A 121 -9.18 -20.02 9.96
N THR A 122 -8.83 -19.22 10.96
CA THR A 122 -9.72 -18.24 11.58
C THR A 122 -9.06 -16.87 11.62
N VAL A 123 -9.76 -15.87 11.11
CA VAL A 123 -9.38 -14.47 11.19
C VAL A 123 -10.46 -13.66 11.89
N VAL A 124 -10.05 -12.77 12.78
CA VAL A 124 -10.95 -11.85 13.49
C VAL A 124 -10.55 -10.43 13.16
N VAL A 125 -11.47 -9.67 12.62
CA VAL A 125 -11.35 -8.25 12.31
C VAL A 125 -12.08 -7.43 13.36
N ARG A 126 -11.41 -6.49 14.01
CA ARG A 126 -12.01 -5.51 14.89
C ARG A 126 -11.93 -4.14 14.24
N LEU A 127 -13.09 -3.60 13.89
CA LEU A 127 -13.25 -2.23 13.39
C LEU A 127 -13.86 -1.37 14.50
N VAL A 128 -13.07 -0.51 15.11
CA VAL A 128 -13.53 0.43 16.14
C VAL A 128 -13.93 1.76 15.50
N LYS A 129 -13.20 2.18 14.50
CA LYS A 129 -13.52 3.36 13.69
C LYS A 129 -13.56 2.94 12.22
N PHE A 130 -14.72 3.05 11.64
CA PHE A 130 -14.97 2.70 10.24
C PHE A 130 -16.15 3.51 9.71
N ASP A 131 -15.98 4.13 8.56
CA ASP A 131 -16.99 4.91 7.87
C ASP A 131 -17.11 4.44 6.43
N ARG A 132 -18.12 3.62 6.16
CA ARG A 132 -18.35 3.02 4.84
C ARG A 132 -18.57 4.05 3.73
N SER A 133 -18.91 5.28 4.05
CA SER A 133 -19.04 6.32 3.03
C SER A 133 -17.68 6.82 2.51
N LYS A 134 -16.59 6.51 3.21
CA LYS A 134 -15.23 6.97 2.91
C LYS A 134 -14.28 5.83 2.53
N GLU A 135 -14.48 4.65 3.14
CA GLU A 135 -13.59 3.52 2.98
C GLU A 135 -14.35 2.21 2.94
N TYR A 136 -13.76 1.18 2.36
CA TYR A 136 -14.29 -0.20 2.44
C TYR A 136 -13.37 -1.08 3.28
N PHE A 137 -13.94 -2.12 3.89
CA PHE A 137 -13.20 -3.19 4.53
C PHE A 137 -13.82 -4.52 4.11
N GLU A 138 -13.05 -5.31 3.36
CA GLU A 138 -13.49 -6.57 2.78
C GLU A 138 -12.61 -7.73 3.21
N VAL A 139 -13.23 -8.89 3.43
CA VAL A 139 -12.53 -10.14 3.71
C VAL A 139 -13.06 -11.20 2.76
N ASP A 140 -12.20 -11.58 1.83
CA ASP A 140 -12.45 -12.68 0.92
C ASP A 140 -12.17 -14.02 1.61
N ALA A 141 -13.04 -14.96 1.36
CA ALA A 141 -12.90 -16.36 1.72
C ALA A 141 -13.31 -17.22 0.54
N PRO A 142 -12.99 -18.51 0.48
CA PRO A 142 -13.39 -19.36 -0.62
C PRO A 142 -14.89 -19.25 -0.93
N ARG A 143 -15.22 -18.79 -2.12
CA ARG A 143 -16.59 -18.63 -2.67
C ARG A 143 -17.46 -17.54 -2.01
N THR A 144 -16.90 -16.68 -1.17
CA THR A 144 -17.66 -15.59 -0.54
C THR A 144 -16.75 -14.42 -0.16
N THR A 145 -17.32 -13.24 -0.14
CA THR A 145 -16.69 -12.02 0.38
C THR A 145 -17.57 -11.46 1.48
N MET A 146 -16.95 -11.08 2.59
CA MET A 146 -17.59 -10.31 3.65
C MET A 146 -17.21 -8.84 3.48
N ALA A 147 -18.18 -7.96 3.28
CA ALA A 147 -17.98 -6.52 3.30
C ALA A 147 -18.55 -5.93 4.60
N ALA A 148 -17.70 -5.27 5.38
CA ALA A 148 -18.13 -4.60 6.61
C ALA A 148 -19.01 -3.38 6.28
N GLU A 149 -20.11 -3.22 7.02
CA GLU A 149 -21.05 -2.11 6.87
C GLU A 149 -20.94 -1.10 8.02
N LYS A 150 -20.48 -1.54 9.18
CA LYS A 150 -20.40 -0.73 10.42
C LYS A 150 -19.18 -1.12 11.24
N PRO A 151 -18.74 -0.29 12.19
CA PRO A 151 -17.82 -0.72 13.24
C PRO A 151 -18.35 -1.98 13.96
N GLY A 152 -17.46 -2.87 14.34
CA GLY A 152 -17.84 -4.13 14.98
C GLY A 152 -16.72 -5.15 15.03
N LEU A 153 -17.09 -6.37 15.46
CA LEU A 153 -16.21 -7.52 15.49
C LEU A 153 -16.70 -8.56 14.47
N TYR A 154 -15.83 -8.91 13.54
CA TYR A 154 -16.10 -9.83 12.46
C TYR A 154 -15.16 -11.02 12.55
N ARG A 155 -15.69 -12.22 12.61
CA ARG A 155 -14.91 -13.44 12.62
C ARG A 155 -15.24 -14.25 11.37
N VAL A 156 -14.20 -14.60 10.63
CA VAL A 156 -14.28 -15.44 9.44
C VAL A 156 -13.53 -16.73 9.72
N ASP A 157 -14.26 -17.84 9.69
CA ASP A 157 -13.71 -19.19 9.82
C ASP A 157 -13.72 -19.86 8.45
N VAL A 158 -12.56 -20.33 8.01
CA VAL A 158 -12.35 -21.07 6.77
C VAL A 158 -11.75 -22.43 7.11
N PRO A 159 -12.59 -23.40 7.52
CA PRO A 159 -12.14 -24.74 7.84
C PRO A 159 -11.79 -25.51 6.55
N ARG A 160 -11.00 -26.58 6.69
CA ARG A 160 -10.57 -27.41 5.56
C ARG A 160 -11.70 -28.11 4.82
N ASP A 161 -12.88 -28.22 5.43
CA ASP A 161 -14.09 -28.78 4.78
C ASP A 161 -14.76 -27.79 3.80
N GLY A 162 -14.21 -26.58 3.68
CA GLY A 162 -14.64 -25.56 2.73
C GLY A 162 -15.93 -24.83 3.10
N ARG A 163 -16.49 -25.06 4.30
CA ARG A 163 -17.67 -24.35 4.79
C ARG A 163 -17.26 -23.08 5.53
N VAL A 164 -17.36 -21.94 4.86
CA VAL A 164 -17.06 -20.64 5.47
C VAL A 164 -18.16 -20.26 6.47
N ARG A 165 -17.74 -19.77 7.64
CA ARG A 165 -18.66 -19.22 8.65
C ARG A 165 -18.26 -17.77 8.94
N LEU A 166 -19.24 -16.89 8.86
CA LEU A 166 -19.12 -15.51 9.30
C LEU A 166 -19.87 -15.34 10.63
N THR A 167 -19.21 -14.75 11.63
CA THR A 167 -19.84 -14.34 12.90
C THR A 167 -19.61 -12.85 13.08
N VAL A 168 -20.69 -12.11 13.31
CA VAL A 168 -20.67 -10.66 13.52
C VAL A 168 -21.12 -10.34 14.94
N ARG A 169 -20.41 -9.48 15.65
CA ARG A 169 -20.69 -9.04 17.03
C ARG A 169 -20.42 -7.54 17.20
N ASP A 170 -20.73 -7.03 18.40
CA ASP A 170 -20.43 -5.68 18.87
C ASP A 170 -20.99 -4.59 17.96
N GLY A 171 -22.25 -4.77 17.53
CA GLY A 171 -22.95 -3.79 16.68
C GLY A 171 -22.56 -3.81 15.20
N GLY A 172 -21.65 -4.70 14.80
CA GLY A 172 -21.25 -4.88 13.42
C GLY A 172 -22.40 -5.27 12.50
N SER A 173 -22.24 -4.99 11.23
CA SER A 173 -23.12 -5.45 10.15
C SER A 173 -22.25 -5.74 8.93
N ALA A 174 -22.56 -6.80 8.20
CA ALA A 174 -21.86 -7.20 6.99
C ALA A 174 -22.83 -7.68 5.92
N ARG A 175 -22.43 -7.62 4.68
CA ARG A 175 -23.10 -8.18 3.50
C ARG A 175 -22.16 -9.11 2.73
#